data_4869082cfabbf3ad293bc2c09240e597
#
_entry.id   4869082cfabbf3ad293bc2c09240e597
#
_cell.length_a   1.000
_cell.length_b   1.000
_cell.length_c   1.000
_cell.angle_alpha   90.00
_cell.angle_beta   90.00
_cell.angle_gamma   90.00
#
_symmetry.space_group_name_H-M   'P 1'
#
loop_
_entity.id
_entity.type
_entity.pdbx_description
1 polymer ?
#
loop_
_entity_poly.entity_id
_entity_poly.type
_entity_poly.pdbx_seq_one_letter_code
_entity_poly.pdbx_strand_id
1 'polypeptide(L)'
;MLSLSIALCTRNRIDDLTRCINSIAIGGAPEGCETELWVIDDGELPKHVLERYERQLGRAGITYRYHRKEQPGLWLSRVKTVELAQGDIILFLDDDVELPNNYLTELMSTYEAYPQAAGIGGIAEGMSNSFMGTIRCLLSFQQSWSKGRLSLSRQSGSMYNWHKAKRTFKTEFFHGCNMSFRREAIRGLEPVPWLQSYSVGEDLLLSRIAMKSGPLYINPALTLLHHESPSSRDNMEQVTYMRVMNHIHLLRDERSGPIGYAALYWTTLYQILREKPRKNHAAIQGYKRALKAIFSSQEEPLGGGRLSERHSKKMAG
;
A
#
# COMPACT_ATOMS: atom_id res chain seq x y z
N MET A 1 11.68 -13.34 -21.86
CA MET A 1 10.56 -13.57 -20.91
C MET A 1 10.74 -12.57 -19.76
N LEU A 2 9.66 -12.03 -19.19
CA LEU A 2 9.76 -11.07 -18.09
C LEU A 2 10.16 -11.77 -16.80
N SER A 3 11.01 -11.14 -15.99
CA SER A 3 11.41 -11.59 -14.65
C SER A 3 10.57 -10.92 -13.56
N LEU A 4 10.44 -11.57 -12.40
CA LEU A 4 9.55 -11.15 -11.31
C LEU A 4 10.30 -10.97 -9.99
N SER A 5 10.17 -9.81 -9.37
CA SER A 5 10.53 -9.58 -7.97
C SER A 5 9.27 -9.46 -7.12
N ILE A 6 9.11 -10.31 -6.12
CA ILE A 6 8.04 -10.23 -5.12
C ILE A 6 8.60 -9.49 -3.91
N ALA A 7 7.87 -8.53 -3.36
CA ALA A 7 8.28 -7.73 -2.22
C ALA A 7 7.29 -7.83 -1.06
N LEU A 8 7.76 -8.30 0.08
CA LEU A 8 7.04 -8.36 1.34
C LEU A 8 7.69 -7.39 2.33
N CYS A 9 6.92 -6.39 2.77
CA CYS A 9 7.35 -5.48 3.82
C CYS A 9 6.77 -5.97 5.15
N THR A 10 7.60 -6.22 6.16
CA THR A 10 7.16 -6.79 7.44
C THR A 10 7.76 -6.08 8.63
N ARG A 11 7.11 -6.21 9.79
CA ARG A 11 7.63 -5.78 11.08
C ARG A 11 7.02 -6.62 12.21
N ASN A 12 7.82 -7.52 12.79
CA ASN A 12 7.45 -8.31 13.98
C ASN A 12 6.16 -9.15 13.82
N ARG A 13 5.85 -9.64 12.60
CA ARG A 13 4.64 -10.43 12.26
C ARG A 13 5.01 -11.77 11.62
N ILE A 14 5.76 -12.60 12.36
CA ILE A 14 6.33 -13.87 11.83
C ILE A 14 5.23 -14.82 11.34
N ASP A 15 4.11 -14.92 12.05
CA ASP A 15 3.04 -15.85 11.72
C ASP A 15 2.31 -15.45 10.43
N ASP A 16 1.99 -14.16 10.28
CA ASP A 16 1.37 -13.63 9.07
C ASP A 16 2.32 -13.77 7.87
N LEU A 17 3.58 -13.34 8.02
CA LEU A 17 4.60 -13.49 7.00
C LEU A 17 4.82 -14.96 6.60
N THR A 18 4.80 -15.89 7.57
CA THR A 18 4.94 -17.33 7.30
C THR A 18 3.78 -17.84 6.45
N ARG A 19 2.56 -17.43 6.75
CA ARG A 19 1.37 -17.81 5.99
C ARG A 19 1.43 -17.29 4.56
N CYS A 20 1.81 -16.01 4.39
CA CYS A 20 2.00 -15.40 3.09
C CYS A 20 3.07 -16.14 2.26
N ILE A 21 4.26 -16.37 2.83
CA ILE A 21 5.35 -17.09 2.15
C ILE A 21 4.95 -18.53 1.80
N ASN A 22 4.19 -19.21 2.67
CA ASN A 22 3.68 -20.56 2.39
C ASN A 22 2.78 -20.56 1.16
N SER A 23 1.85 -19.60 1.04
CA SER A 23 0.95 -19.51 -0.11
C SER A 23 1.71 -19.24 -1.42
N ILE A 24 2.71 -18.37 -1.38
CA ILE A 24 3.58 -18.08 -2.52
C ILE A 24 4.38 -19.33 -2.94
N ALA A 25 4.97 -20.04 -1.96
CA ALA A 25 5.77 -21.23 -2.23
C ALA A 25 4.93 -22.41 -2.78
N ILE A 26 3.66 -22.53 -2.39
CA ILE A 26 2.74 -23.52 -2.94
C ILE A 26 2.45 -23.25 -4.42
N GLY A 27 2.26 -21.99 -4.80
CA GLY A 27 2.08 -21.60 -6.20
C GLY A 27 3.34 -21.76 -7.05
N GLY A 28 4.49 -21.55 -6.44
CA GLY A 28 5.80 -21.64 -7.10
C GLY A 28 6.08 -20.52 -8.10
N ALA A 29 7.30 -20.54 -8.66
CA ALA A 29 7.66 -19.63 -9.73
C ALA A 29 6.91 -19.97 -11.01
N PRO A 30 6.43 -18.98 -11.79
CA PRO A 30 5.86 -19.24 -13.12
C PRO A 30 6.91 -19.90 -14.03
N GLU A 31 6.47 -20.81 -14.89
CA GLU A 31 7.36 -21.55 -15.79
C GLU A 31 8.20 -20.60 -16.66
N GLY A 32 9.51 -20.80 -16.66
CA GLY A 32 10.46 -20.00 -17.41
C GLY A 32 10.63 -18.54 -16.92
N CYS A 33 10.05 -18.17 -15.77
CA CYS A 33 10.18 -16.85 -15.19
C CYS A 33 11.20 -16.83 -14.06
N GLU A 34 12.30 -16.09 -14.23
CA GLU A 34 13.22 -15.83 -13.11
C GLU A 34 12.48 -15.07 -12.03
N THR A 35 12.36 -15.68 -10.84
CA THR A 35 11.57 -15.14 -9.74
C THR A 35 12.41 -15.02 -8.48
N GLU A 36 12.41 -13.85 -7.88
CA GLU A 36 12.98 -13.60 -6.54
C GLU A 36 11.92 -13.07 -5.57
N LEU A 37 12.11 -13.33 -4.28
CA LEU A 37 11.28 -12.78 -3.21
C LEU A 37 12.16 -12.04 -2.21
N TRP A 38 11.89 -10.74 -2.06
CA TRP A 38 12.50 -9.86 -1.09
C TRP A 38 11.62 -9.72 0.16
N VAL A 39 12.18 -10.03 1.33
CA VAL A 39 11.61 -9.62 2.62
C VAL A 39 12.35 -8.39 3.10
N ILE A 40 11.65 -7.26 3.19
CA ILE A 40 12.16 -6.00 3.72
C ILE A 40 11.62 -5.85 5.15
N ASP A 41 12.50 -5.99 6.13
CA ASP A 41 12.14 -6.12 7.54
C ASP A 41 12.47 -4.85 8.33
N ASP A 42 11.44 -4.25 8.92
CA ASP A 42 11.54 -3.13 9.87
C ASP A 42 11.73 -3.62 11.33
N GLY A 43 11.86 -4.92 11.53
CA GLY A 43 12.05 -5.60 12.81
C GLY A 43 13.32 -6.43 12.85
N GLU A 44 13.19 -7.62 13.39
CA GLU A 44 14.28 -8.60 13.44
C GLU A 44 13.73 -10.02 13.35
N LEU A 45 13.91 -10.65 12.18
CA LEU A 45 13.54 -12.05 12.00
C LEU A 45 14.65 -12.98 12.52
N PRO A 46 14.30 -14.02 13.30
CA PRO A 46 15.27 -15.00 13.79
C PRO A 46 15.94 -15.78 12.65
N LYS A 47 17.22 -16.08 12.78
CA LYS A 47 18.04 -16.78 11.77
C LYS A 47 17.38 -18.10 11.29
N HIS A 48 16.85 -18.91 12.19
CA HIS A 48 16.21 -20.18 11.84
C HIS A 48 14.94 -19.99 10.97
N VAL A 49 14.26 -18.84 11.11
CA VAL A 49 13.09 -18.48 10.26
C VAL A 49 13.58 -18.11 8.87
N LEU A 50 14.65 -17.30 8.75
CA LEU A 50 15.24 -16.94 7.46
C LEU A 50 15.70 -18.20 6.69
N GLU A 51 16.43 -19.11 7.34
CA GLU A 51 16.89 -20.38 6.75
C GLU A 51 15.71 -21.29 6.31
N ARG A 52 14.61 -21.27 7.06
CA ARG A 52 13.39 -22.00 6.67
C ARG A 52 12.78 -21.42 5.39
N TYR A 53 12.65 -20.09 5.30
CA TYR A 53 12.09 -19.43 4.11
C TYR A 53 12.98 -19.66 2.88
N GLU A 54 14.29 -19.56 3.01
CA GLU A 54 15.23 -19.81 1.93
C GLU A 54 15.10 -21.23 1.35
N ARG A 55 15.05 -22.25 2.23
CA ARG A 55 14.86 -23.65 1.79
C ARG A 55 13.50 -23.88 1.14
N GLN A 56 12.45 -23.27 1.67
CA GLN A 56 11.08 -23.44 1.17
C GLN A 56 10.90 -22.79 -0.20
N LEU A 57 11.31 -21.55 -0.35
CA LEU A 57 11.20 -20.79 -1.60
C LEU A 57 12.14 -21.35 -2.68
N GLY A 58 13.36 -21.78 -2.30
CA GLY A 58 14.28 -22.46 -3.23
C GLY A 58 13.68 -23.73 -3.84
N ARG A 59 12.92 -24.53 -3.08
CA ARG A 59 12.19 -25.71 -3.62
C ARG A 59 11.04 -25.30 -4.58
N ALA A 60 10.51 -24.10 -4.41
CA ALA A 60 9.46 -23.54 -5.27
C ALA A 60 10.03 -22.78 -6.51
N GLY A 61 11.35 -22.82 -6.72
CA GLY A 61 12.02 -22.13 -7.83
C GLY A 61 12.15 -20.62 -7.64
N ILE A 62 12.01 -20.12 -6.40
CA ILE A 62 12.05 -18.70 -6.05
C ILE A 62 13.32 -18.39 -5.27
N THR A 63 14.11 -17.43 -5.72
CA THR A 63 15.31 -16.97 -5.02
C THR A 63 14.92 -16.10 -3.83
N TYR A 64 15.26 -16.53 -2.60
CA TYR A 64 14.96 -15.76 -1.39
C TYR A 64 16.03 -14.67 -1.16
N ARG A 65 15.58 -13.49 -0.79
CA ARG A 65 16.39 -12.34 -0.43
C ARG A 65 15.86 -11.69 0.85
N TYR A 66 16.75 -11.27 1.73
CA TYR A 66 16.39 -10.61 2.99
C TYR A 66 17.16 -9.31 3.17
N HIS A 67 16.47 -8.27 3.57
CA HIS A 67 17.07 -6.98 3.91
C HIS A 67 16.43 -6.42 5.17
N ARG A 68 17.24 -6.28 6.24
CA ARG A 68 16.84 -5.59 7.47
C ARG A 68 17.09 -4.10 7.29
N LYS A 69 16.07 -3.28 7.59
CA LYS A 69 16.19 -1.82 7.58
C LYS A 69 16.42 -1.27 8.99
N GLU A 70 17.19 -0.18 9.07
CA GLU A 70 17.40 0.56 10.32
C GLU A 70 16.25 1.56 10.60
N GLN A 71 15.71 2.19 9.55
CA GLN A 71 14.64 3.18 9.65
C GLN A 71 13.30 2.55 9.29
N PRO A 72 12.33 2.51 10.23
CA PRO A 72 11.01 1.94 9.96
C PRO A 72 10.18 2.85 9.03
N GLY A 73 9.25 2.22 8.29
CA GLY A 73 8.28 2.90 7.45
C GLY A 73 8.03 2.18 6.14
N LEU A 74 6.76 1.96 5.83
CA LEU A 74 6.33 1.20 4.65
C LEU A 74 6.82 1.84 3.33
N TRP A 75 6.72 3.17 3.20
CA TRP A 75 7.23 3.85 2.01
C TRP A 75 8.73 3.64 1.82
N LEU A 76 9.51 3.74 2.89
CA LEU A 76 10.96 3.49 2.84
C LEU A 76 11.28 2.04 2.47
N SER A 77 10.45 1.08 2.89
CA SER A 77 10.59 -0.32 2.48
C SER A 77 10.33 -0.50 0.99
N ARG A 78 9.33 0.19 0.42
CA ARG A 78 9.06 0.16 -1.03
C ARG A 78 10.14 0.83 -1.85
N VAL A 79 10.67 1.98 -1.40
CA VAL A 79 11.84 2.64 -2.01
C VAL A 79 13.02 1.69 -2.02
N LYS A 80 13.32 1.05 -0.88
CA LYS A 80 14.42 0.07 -0.79
C LYS A 80 14.19 -1.13 -1.70
N THR A 81 12.97 -1.61 -1.81
CA THR A 81 12.64 -2.70 -2.74
C THR A 81 12.99 -2.33 -4.19
N VAL A 82 12.59 -1.13 -4.65
CA VAL A 82 12.85 -0.69 -6.03
C VAL A 82 14.35 -0.56 -6.31
N GLU A 83 15.14 -0.19 -5.29
CA GLU A 83 16.59 -0.14 -5.37
C GLU A 83 17.22 -1.54 -5.51
N LEU A 84 16.71 -2.53 -4.78
CA LEU A 84 17.31 -3.87 -4.67
C LEU A 84 16.78 -4.85 -5.72
N ALA A 85 15.51 -4.73 -6.11
CA ALA A 85 14.81 -5.64 -7.01
C ALA A 85 15.43 -5.65 -8.42
N GLN A 86 15.60 -6.85 -8.99
CA GLN A 86 16.21 -7.05 -10.30
C GLN A 86 15.19 -7.43 -11.39
N GLY A 87 14.00 -7.91 -10.99
CA GLY A 87 12.94 -8.31 -11.90
C GLY A 87 12.39 -7.16 -12.75
N ASP A 88 11.92 -7.46 -13.94
CA ASP A 88 11.23 -6.51 -14.82
C ASP A 88 9.92 -6.03 -14.23
N ILE A 89 9.28 -6.89 -13.46
CA ILE A 89 8.05 -6.64 -12.72
C ILE A 89 8.33 -6.71 -11.22
N ILE A 90 7.83 -5.74 -10.46
CA ILE A 90 7.85 -5.76 -9.00
C ILE A 90 6.43 -5.92 -8.50
N LEU A 91 6.14 -7.02 -7.79
CA LEU A 91 4.88 -7.29 -7.10
C LEU A 91 5.02 -6.93 -5.63
N PHE A 92 4.32 -5.92 -5.18
CA PHE A 92 4.20 -5.56 -3.77
C PHE A 92 2.99 -6.25 -3.15
N LEU A 93 3.21 -6.93 -2.07
CA LEU A 93 2.19 -7.59 -1.24
C LEU A 93 2.39 -7.19 0.22
N ASP A 94 1.30 -7.17 0.98
CA ASP A 94 1.39 -7.10 2.44
C ASP A 94 1.77 -8.49 3.00
N ASP A 95 2.34 -8.53 4.20
CA ASP A 95 2.79 -9.77 4.83
C ASP A 95 1.64 -10.63 5.42
N ASP A 96 0.40 -10.12 5.39
CA ASP A 96 -0.82 -10.76 5.89
C ASP A 96 -1.80 -11.16 4.77
N VAL A 97 -1.28 -11.46 3.57
CA VAL A 97 -2.09 -11.96 2.45
C VAL A 97 -1.83 -13.44 2.16
N GLU A 98 -2.81 -14.10 1.54
CA GLU A 98 -2.66 -15.44 0.97
C GLU A 98 -3.03 -15.43 -0.52
N LEU A 99 -2.18 -16.02 -1.34
CA LEU A 99 -2.33 -16.10 -2.78
C LEU A 99 -2.91 -17.46 -3.21
N PRO A 100 -3.81 -17.51 -4.19
CA PRO A 100 -4.16 -18.76 -4.85
C PRO A 100 -2.96 -19.29 -5.68
N ASN A 101 -2.89 -20.59 -5.88
CA ASN A 101 -1.74 -21.28 -6.47
C ASN A 101 -1.35 -20.77 -7.87
N ASN A 102 -2.30 -20.29 -8.66
CA ASN A 102 -2.07 -19.80 -10.02
C ASN A 102 -1.81 -18.29 -10.10
N TYR A 103 -1.73 -17.60 -8.96
CA TYR A 103 -1.69 -16.13 -8.92
C TYR A 103 -0.51 -15.56 -9.70
N LEU A 104 0.72 -16.05 -9.49
CA LEU A 104 1.92 -15.52 -10.14
C LEU A 104 1.90 -15.80 -11.65
N THR A 105 1.42 -16.97 -12.08
CA THR A 105 1.26 -17.31 -13.49
C THR A 105 0.24 -16.38 -14.16
N GLU A 106 -0.90 -16.15 -13.53
CA GLU A 106 -1.95 -15.25 -14.03
C GLU A 106 -1.43 -13.80 -14.13
N LEU A 107 -0.63 -13.35 -13.15
CA LEU A 107 -0.01 -12.04 -13.17
C LEU A 107 0.90 -11.88 -14.40
N MET A 108 1.80 -12.81 -14.62
CA MET A 108 2.74 -12.74 -15.76
C MET A 108 2.02 -12.83 -17.11
N SER A 109 1.04 -13.71 -17.25
CA SER A 109 0.18 -13.79 -18.44
C SER A 109 -0.58 -12.49 -18.69
N THR A 110 -1.01 -11.81 -17.61
CA THR A 110 -1.68 -10.51 -17.75
C THR A 110 -0.72 -9.44 -18.28
N TYR A 111 0.55 -9.42 -17.86
CA TYR A 111 1.55 -8.49 -18.41
C TYR A 111 1.88 -8.77 -19.88
N GLU A 112 1.82 -10.03 -20.30
CA GLU A 112 1.97 -10.42 -21.71
C GLU A 112 0.78 -9.93 -22.54
N ALA A 113 -0.44 -10.09 -22.02
CA ALA A 113 -1.67 -9.62 -22.68
C ALA A 113 -1.79 -8.08 -22.73
N TYR A 114 -1.16 -7.38 -21.78
CA TYR A 114 -1.17 -5.91 -21.69
C TYR A 114 0.25 -5.33 -21.67
N PRO A 115 1.01 -5.43 -22.78
CA PRO A 115 2.42 -5.02 -22.82
C PRO A 115 2.64 -3.54 -22.56
N GLN A 116 1.63 -2.70 -22.78
CA GLN A 116 1.66 -1.26 -22.50
C GLN A 116 1.37 -0.91 -21.02
N ALA A 117 0.97 -1.88 -20.20
CA ALA A 117 0.64 -1.63 -18.79
C ALA A 117 1.88 -1.18 -18.01
N ALA A 118 1.83 -0.03 -17.36
CA ALA A 118 2.82 0.39 -16.38
C ALA A 118 2.67 -0.36 -15.05
N GLY A 119 1.46 -0.86 -14.76
CA GLY A 119 1.18 -1.68 -13.61
C GLY A 119 -0.10 -2.48 -13.76
N ILE A 120 -0.16 -3.61 -13.03
CA ILE A 120 -1.31 -4.50 -12.93
C ILE A 120 -1.56 -4.77 -11.44
N GLY A 121 -2.79 -4.56 -11.00
CA GLY A 121 -3.23 -4.86 -9.64
C GLY A 121 -4.35 -5.89 -9.64
N GLY A 122 -4.64 -6.40 -8.46
CA GLY A 122 -5.72 -7.34 -8.23
C GLY A 122 -6.72 -6.85 -7.20
N ILE A 123 -7.48 -7.79 -6.65
CA ILE A 123 -8.58 -7.55 -5.71
C ILE A 123 -8.26 -8.27 -4.40
N ALA A 124 -8.56 -7.65 -3.26
CA ALA A 124 -8.62 -8.34 -1.97
C ALA A 124 -10.04 -8.87 -1.75
N GLU A 125 -10.16 -10.15 -1.35
CA GLU A 125 -11.45 -10.78 -1.04
C GLU A 125 -12.17 -10.06 0.10
N GLY A 126 -13.50 -10.15 0.11
CA GLY A 126 -14.33 -9.57 1.16
C GLY A 126 -14.54 -8.05 1.06
N MET A 127 -13.81 -7.35 0.20
CA MET A 127 -13.99 -5.91 0.00
C MET A 127 -15.26 -5.63 -0.79
N SER A 128 -16.34 -5.28 -0.09
CA SER A 128 -17.60 -4.92 -0.72
C SER A 128 -18.35 -3.86 0.09
N ASN A 129 -19.17 -3.08 -0.60
CA ASN A 129 -20.12 -2.17 0.03
C ASN A 129 -21.56 -2.61 -0.27
N SER A 130 -22.45 -2.43 0.70
CA SER A 130 -23.87 -2.51 0.47
C SER A 130 -24.31 -1.39 -0.50
N PHE A 131 -25.48 -1.52 -1.11
CA PHE A 131 -26.04 -0.48 -1.99
C PHE A 131 -26.11 0.89 -1.28
N MET A 132 -26.67 0.93 -0.06
CA MET A 132 -26.72 2.15 0.76
C MET A 132 -25.33 2.66 1.16
N GLY A 133 -24.38 1.73 1.39
CA GLY A 133 -22.97 2.08 1.64
C GLY A 133 -22.35 2.78 0.43
N THR A 134 -22.59 2.27 -0.76
CA THR A 134 -22.13 2.90 -2.02
C THR A 134 -22.69 4.30 -2.20
N ILE A 135 -24.01 4.50 -1.99
CA ILE A 135 -24.64 5.84 -2.08
C ILE A 135 -23.99 6.81 -1.08
N ARG A 136 -23.80 6.40 0.17
CA ARG A 136 -23.14 7.23 1.19
C ARG A 136 -21.72 7.62 0.80
N CYS A 137 -20.94 6.67 0.27
CA CYS A 137 -19.58 6.92 -0.20
C CYS A 137 -19.54 7.89 -1.38
N LEU A 138 -20.52 7.83 -2.30
CA LEU A 138 -20.65 8.77 -3.41
C LEU A 138 -20.98 10.18 -2.92
N LEU A 139 -22.00 10.33 -2.06
CA LEU A 139 -22.44 11.61 -1.51
C LEU A 139 -21.39 12.27 -0.61
N SER A 140 -20.51 11.48 0.01
CA SER A 140 -19.42 11.96 0.84
C SER A 140 -18.09 12.10 0.10
N PHE A 141 -18.07 11.97 -1.23
CA PHE A 141 -16.89 11.99 -2.09
C PHE A 141 -15.79 10.99 -1.69
N GLN A 142 -16.13 9.89 -1.02
CA GLN A 142 -15.19 8.81 -0.72
C GLN A 142 -15.05 7.83 -1.91
N GLN A 143 -15.95 7.88 -2.86
CA GLN A 143 -15.98 6.98 -4.01
C GLN A 143 -16.30 7.78 -5.29
N SER A 144 -15.72 7.34 -6.42
CA SER A 144 -16.12 7.79 -7.76
C SER A 144 -17.26 6.91 -8.32
N TRP A 145 -18.06 7.45 -9.21
CA TRP A 145 -19.02 6.69 -10.02
C TRP A 145 -18.34 5.66 -10.92
N SER A 146 -17.16 5.99 -11.44
CA SER A 146 -16.36 5.09 -12.28
C SER A 146 -15.52 4.19 -11.43
N LYS A 147 -15.60 2.87 -11.63
CA LYS A 147 -14.95 1.86 -10.80
C LYS A 147 -13.42 1.92 -10.74
N GLY A 148 -12.77 2.46 -11.73
CA GLY A 148 -11.29 2.58 -11.77
C GLY A 148 -10.80 3.99 -11.45
N ARG A 149 -11.65 4.92 -10.98
CA ARG A 149 -11.26 6.30 -10.72
C ARG A 149 -11.26 6.66 -9.24
N LEU A 150 -10.34 7.52 -8.86
CA LEU A 150 -10.39 8.21 -7.59
C LEU A 150 -11.57 9.17 -7.53
N SER A 151 -12.08 9.44 -6.34
CA SER A 151 -13.10 10.45 -6.11
C SER A 151 -12.54 11.87 -6.24
N LEU A 152 -13.40 12.88 -6.16
CA LEU A 152 -12.97 14.28 -6.13
C LEU A 152 -12.05 14.61 -4.94
N SER A 153 -12.25 13.94 -3.81
CA SER A 153 -11.39 14.05 -2.63
C SER A 153 -10.15 13.13 -2.66
N ARG A 154 -9.89 12.49 -3.81
CA ARG A 154 -8.80 11.52 -4.02
C ARG A 154 -8.91 10.25 -3.17
N GLN A 155 -10.09 9.91 -2.68
CA GLN A 155 -10.33 8.64 -2.00
C GLN A 155 -10.53 7.49 -2.99
N SER A 156 -10.08 6.31 -2.58
CA SER A 156 -10.06 5.08 -3.39
C SER A 156 -11.29 4.17 -3.21
N GLY A 157 -12.38 4.68 -2.65
CA GLY A 157 -13.57 3.86 -2.29
C GLY A 157 -14.23 3.12 -3.45
N SER A 158 -13.93 3.45 -4.72
CA SER A 158 -14.43 2.69 -5.87
C SER A 158 -13.92 1.23 -5.90
N MET A 159 -12.83 0.90 -5.19
CA MET A 159 -12.31 -0.46 -5.08
C MET A 159 -13.30 -1.44 -4.44
N TYR A 160 -14.20 -0.98 -3.57
CA TYR A 160 -15.25 -1.83 -2.98
C TYR A 160 -16.25 -2.42 -3.99
N ASN A 161 -16.22 -1.96 -5.24
CA ASN A 161 -17.04 -2.49 -6.34
C ASN A 161 -16.24 -3.31 -7.36
N TRP A 162 -14.93 -3.48 -7.19
CA TRP A 162 -14.08 -4.20 -8.15
C TRP A 162 -14.44 -5.68 -8.27
N HIS A 163 -14.90 -6.31 -7.18
CA HIS A 163 -15.36 -7.71 -7.17
C HIS A 163 -16.50 -7.99 -8.18
N LYS A 164 -17.22 -6.95 -8.64
CA LYS A 164 -18.26 -7.06 -9.67
C LYS A 164 -17.72 -7.10 -11.09
N ALA A 165 -16.43 -6.79 -11.28
CA ALA A 165 -15.80 -6.80 -12.60
C ALA A 165 -15.53 -8.23 -13.06
N LYS A 166 -15.86 -8.53 -14.31
CA LYS A 166 -15.64 -9.83 -14.96
C LYS A 166 -14.46 -9.80 -15.94
N ARG A 167 -13.91 -8.64 -16.22
CA ARG A 167 -12.83 -8.42 -17.19
C ARG A 167 -11.87 -7.38 -16.67
N THR A 168 -10.62 -7.48 -17.07
CA THR A 168 -9.58 -6.48 -16.83
C THR A 168 -10.06 -5.09 -17.26
N PHE A 169 -9.81 -4.07 -16.43
CA PHE A 169 -10.22 -2.70 -16.67
C PHE A 169 -9.15 -1.69 -16.24
N LYS A 170 -9.14 -0.51 -16.85
CA LYS A 170 -8.24 0.59 -16.50
C LYS A 170 -8.57 1.18 -15.14
N THR A 171 -7.53 1.55 -14.39
CA THR A 171 -7.65 2.20 -13.08
C THR A 171 -6.68 3.37 -12.94
N GLU A 172 -6.90 4.26 -11.97
CA GLU A 172 -5.99 5.34 -11.57
C GLU A 172 -5.17 4.97 -10.32
N PHE A 173 -5.50 3.86 -9.65
CA PHE A 173 -4.87 3.47 -8.39
C PHE A 173 -4.96 1.97 -8.16
N PHE A 174 -4.09 1.48 -7.26
CA PHE A 174 -4.14 0.13 -6.73
C PHE A 174 -4.44 0.14 -5.23
N HIS A 175 -4.73 -1.03 -4.70
CA HIS A 175 -4.76 -1.31 -3.28
C HIS A 175 -3.39 -1.81 -2.82
N GLY A 176 -2.84 -1.23 -1.76
CA GLY A 176 -1.46 -1.45 -1.33
C GLY A 176 -1.07 -2.90 -1.08
N CYS A 177 -2.03 -3.75 -0.68
CA CYS A 177 -1.80 -5.18 -0.44
C CYS A 177 -1.72 -6.05 -1.72
N ASN A 178 -2.04 -5.48 -2.90
CA ASN A 178 -2.14 -6.24 -4.16
C ASN A 178 -1.85 -5.35 -5.38
N MET A 179 -0.59 -5.01 -5.59
CA MET A 179 -0.19 -4.14 -6.68
C MET A 179 1.15 -4.55 -7.28
N SER A 180 1.26 -4.48 -8.60
CA SER A 180 2.51 -4.69 -9.28
C SER A 180 2.77 -3.61 -10.33
N PHE A 181 4.04 -3.40 -10.63
CA PHE A 181 4.48 -2.38 -11.58
C PHE A 181 5.65 -2.89 -12.42
N ARG A 182 5.75 -2.39 -13.66
CA ARG A 182 7.03 -2.48 -14.35
C ARG A 182 8.07 -1.70 -13.56
N ARG A 183 9.22 -2.32 -13.29
CA ARG A 183 10.30 -1.69 -12.51
C ARG A 183 10.70 -0.33 -13.08
N GLU A 184 10.73 -0.18 -14.39
CA GLU A 184 11.06 1.09 -15.05
C GLU A 184 10.02 2.19 -14.78
N ALA A 185 8.73 1.83 -14.64
CA ALA A 185 7.66 2.80 -14.37
C ALA A 185 7.75 3.44 -12.98
N ILE A 186 8.46 2.78 -12.05
CA ILE A 186 8.66 3.25 -10.67
C ILE A 186 10.14 3.40 -10.32
N ARG A 187 11.02 3.44 -11.32
CA ARG A 187 12.45 3.65 -11.12
C ARG A 187 12.73 5.02 -10.51
N GLY A 188 13.72 5.09 -9.63
CA GLY A 188 14.14 6.35 -9.00
C GLY A 188 13.15 6.85 -7.95
N LEU A 189 12.41 5.95 -7.30
CA LEU A 189 11.62 6.32 -6.12
C LEU A 189 12.52 6.89 -5.03
N GLU A 190 12.08 7.99 -4.45
CA GLU A 190 12.79 8.68 -3.37
C GLU A 190 11.93 8.73 -2.10
N PRO A 191 12.56 8.81 -0.93
CA PRO A 191 11.85 9.12 0.31
C PRO A 191 11.10 10.43 0.20
N VAL A 192 9.82 10.47 0.60
CA VAL A 192 9.06 11.73 0.66
C VAL A 192 8.72 12.06 2.11
N PRO A 193 8.94 13.32 2.56
CA PRO A 193 8.85 13.68 3.97
C PRO A 193 7.47 13.46 4.61
N TRP A 194 6.40 13.54 3.83
CA TRP A 194 5.05 13.38 4.33
C TRP A 194 4.55 11.92 4.40
N LEU A 195 5.26 10.95 3.77
CA LEU A 195 4.97 9.52 3.87
C LEU A 195 5.80 8.85 4.97
N GLN A 196 5.62 9.30 6.20
CA GLN A 196 6.28 8.73 7.37
C GLN A 196 5.38 7.75 8.11
N SER A 197 5.96 6.89 8.94
CA SER A 197 5.25 5.96 9.81
C SER A 197 4.30 5.04 9.04
N TYR A 198 2.98 5.19 9.22
CA TYR A 198 1.95 4.35 8.58
C TYR A 198 1.81 4.55 7.08
N SER A 199 2.45 5.55 6.49
CA SER A 199 2.51 5.81 5.04
C SER A 199 1.15 5.77 4.31
N VAL A 200 0.05 6.19 4.95
CA VAL A 200 -1.30 6.15 4.36
C VAL A 200 -1.32 6.92 3.03
N GLY A 201 -1.73 6.24 1.95
CA GLY A 201 -1.82 6.83 0.60
C GLY A 201 -0.53 6.66 -0.23
N GLU A 202 0.42 5.84 0.22
CA GLU A 202 1.63 5.50 -0.54
C GLU A 202 1.31 4.73 -1.81
N ASP A 203 0.26 3.89 -1.78
CA ASP A 203 -0.28 3.16 -2.92
C ASP A 203 -0.84 4.10 -4.00
N LEU A 204 -1.50 5.17 -3.59
CA LEU A 204 -1.98 6.22 -4.49
C LEU A 204 -0.82 6.99 -5.14
N LEU A 205 0.20 7.35 -4.34
CA LEU A 205 1.38 8.03 -4.86
C LEU A 205 2.14 7.14 -5.84
N LEU A 206 2.35 5.86 -5.50
CA LEU A 206 3.06 4.91 -6.34
C LEU A 206 2.32 4.66 -7.65
N SER A 207 1.00 4.46 -7.58
CA SER A 207 0.12 4.34 -8.75
C SER A 207 0.25 5.56 -9.67
N ARG A 208 0.23 6.76 -9.10
CA ARG A 208 0.36 8.01 -9.84
C ARG A 208 1.73 8.16 -10.51
N ILE A 209 2.81 7.77 -9.82
CA ILE A 209 4.16 7.78 -10.41
C ILE A 209 4.20 6.86 -11.62
N ALA A 210 3.70 5.64 -11.48
CA ALA A 210 3.70 4.64 -12.54
C ALA A 210 2.84 5.06 -13.75
N MET A 211 1.71 5.73 -13.54
CA MET A 211 0.85 6.23 -14.62
C MET A 211 1.53 7.21 -15.57
N LYS A 212 2.66 7.81 -15.21
CA LYS A 212 3.44 8.66 -16.12
C LYS A 212 4.08 7.87 -17.25
N SER A 213 4.30 6.55 -17.03
CA SER A 213 4.91 5.65 -17.99
C SER A 213 3.90 4.83 -18.79
N GLY A 214 2.64 4.74 -18.35
CA GLY A 214 1.61 3.98 -19.03
C GLY A 214 0.36 3.74 -18.20
N PRO A 215 -0.67 3.10 -18.76
CA PRO A 215 -1.91 2.82 -18.05
C PRO A 215 -1.74 1.77 -16.95
N LEU A 216 -2.58 1.88 -15.92
CA LEU A 216 -2.76 0.87 -14.89
C LEU A 216 -4.02 0.05 -15.16
N TYR A 217 -3.98 -1.24 -14.80
CA TYR A 217 -5.12 -2.15 -14.95
C TYR A 217 -5.37 -2.95 -13.68
N ILE A 218 -6.63 -3.23 -13.39
CA ILE A 218 -7.05 -4.25 -12.43
C ILE A 218 -7.47 -5.50 -13.21
N ASN A 219 -6.83 -6.64 -12.91
CA ASN A 219 -7.33 -7.94 -13.35
C ASN A 219 -8.10 -8.61 -12.21
N PRO A 220 -9.43 -8.84 -12.36
CA PRO A 220 -10.23 -9.50 -11.33
C PRO A 220 -9.84 -10.96 -11.03
N ALA A 221 -9.11 -11.62 -11.93
CA ALA A 221 -8.58 -12.96 -11.68
C ALA A 221 -7.43 -12.96 -10.66
N LEU A 222 -6.77 -11.81 -10.45
CA LEU A 222 -5.73 -11.63 -9.44
C LEU A 222 -6.36 -11.30 -8.08
N THR A 223 -7.17 -12.21 -7.56
CA THR A 223 -7.81 -12.09 -6.26
C THR A 223 -6.99 -12.81 -5.20
N LEU A 224 -6.76 -12.16 -4.06
CA LEU A 224 -6.08 -12.73 -2.89
C LEU A 224 -6.89 -12.55 -1.62
N LEU A 225 -6.64 -13.37 -0.61
CA LEU A 225 -7.22 -13.22 0.72
C LEU A 225 -6.34 -12.27 1.55
N HIS A 226 -6.94 -11.27 2.21
CA HIS A 226 -6.24 -10.31 3.06
C HIS A 226 -6.78 -10.41 4.50
N HIS A 227 -5.92 -10.84 5.44
CA HIS A 227 -6.33 -11.11 6.83
C HIS A 227 -6.47 -9.86 7.71
N GLU A 228 -6.04 -8.70 7.23
CA GLU A 228 -6.09 -7.43 7.95
C GLU A 228 -5.60 -7.53 9.41
N SER A 229 -4.32 -7.80 9.62
CA SER A 229 -3.74 -7.95 10.95
C SER A 229 -4.00 -6.71 11.85
N PRO A 230 -4.51 -6.88 13.08
CA PRO A 230 -4.84 -5.78 13.98
C PRO A 230 -3.61 -4.99 14.46
N SER A 231 -2.42 -5.59 14.43
CA SER A 231 -1.20 -5.11 15.07
C SER A 231 -0.58 -3.83 14.47
N SER A 232 -1.12 -3.30 13.37
CA SER A 232 -0.55 -2.14 12.67
C SER A 232 -1.31 -0.82 12.88
N ARG A 233 -2.34 -0.77 13.75
CA ARG A 233 -3.26 0.39 13.89
C ARG A 233 -3.34 0.94 15.31
N ASP A 234 -2.24 0.88 16.07
CA ASP A 234 -2.21 1.22 17.50
C ASP A 234 -2.54 2.70 17.80
N ASN A 235 -2.30 3.61 16.84
CA ASN A 235 -2.59 5.03 17.02
C ASN A 235 -3.60 5.56 15.99
N MET A 236 -4.88 5.31 16.24
CA MET A 236 -5.99 5.70 15.35
C MET A 236 -6.08 7.23 15.15
N GLU A 237 -5.73 8.04 16.16
CA GLU A 237 -5.68 9.50 16.00
C GLU A 237 -4.64 9.91 14.95
N GLN A 238 -3.43 9.38 15.06
CA GLN A 238 -2.35 9.68 14.13
C GLN A 238 -2.68 9.16 12.72
N VAL A 239 -3.22 7.97 12.60
CA VAL A 239 -3.62 7.37 11.31
C VAL A 239 -4.66 8.24 10.59
N THR A 240 -5.69 8.70 11.29
CA THR A 240 -6.74 9.52 10.69
C THR A 240 -6.27 10.95 10.36
N TYR A 241 -5.40 11.52 11.20
CA TYR A 241 -4.72 12.79 10.89
C TYR A 241 -3.89 12.68 9.62
N MET A 242 -3.00 11.70 9.55
CA MET A 242 -2.13 11.47 8.39
C MET A 242 -2.93 11.19 7.12
N ARG A 243 -4.03 10.44 7.23
CA ARG A 243 -4.91 10.18 6.08
C ARG A 243 -5.37 11.47 5.41
N VAL A 244 -5.83 12.45 6.17
CA VAL A 244 -6.28 13.72 5.60
C VAL A 244 -5.10 14.54 5.06
N MET A 245 -4.02 14.65 5.83
CA MET A 245 -2.84 15.44 5.44
C MET A 245 -2.18 14.86 4.17
N ASN A 246 -2.05 13.55 4.06
CA ASN A 246 -1.48 12.92 2.88
C ASN A 246 -2.36 13.12 1.62
N HIS A 247 -3.69 13.13 1.76
CA HIS A 247 -4.58 13.48 0.65
C HIS A 247 -4.42 14.96 0.23
N ILE A 248 -4.09 15.86 1.15
CA ILE A 248 -3.75 17.25 0.80
C ILE A 248 -2.49 17.30 -0.05
N HIS A 249 -1.45 16.54 0.31
CA HIS A 249 -0.24 16.45 -0.50
C HIS A 249 -0.54 15.89 -1.89
N LEU A 250 -1.36 14.84 -2.00
CA LEU A 250 -1.78 14.29 -3.28
C LEU A 250 -2.54 15.32 -4.12
N LEU A 251 -3.49 16.07 -3.53
CA LEU A 251 -4.22 17.14 -4.22
C LEU A 251 -3.30 18.27 -4.70
N ARG A 252 -2.34 18.67 -3.87
CA ARG A 252 -1.33 19.69 -4.18
C ARG A 252 -0.47 19.29 -5.35
N ASP A 253 0.08 18.09 -5.30
CA ASP A 253 0.96 17.55 -6.32
C ASP A 253 0.26 17.37 -7.67
N GLU A 254 -1.05 17.08 -7.69
CA GLU A 254 -1.86 16.98 -8.90
C GLU A 254 -2.36 18.34 -9.39
N ARG A 255 -2.01 19.42 -8.69
CA ARG A 255 -2.54 20.77 -8.95
C ARG A 255 -4.07 20.79 -9.02
N SER A 256 -4.69 20.00 -8.13
CA SER A 256 -6.14 19.93 -8.04
C SER A 256 -6.71 21.31 -7.71
N GLY A 257 -7.77 21.69 -8.41
CA GLY A 257 -8.43 22.97 -8.17
C GLY A 257 -9.18 23.00 -6.81
N PRO A 258 -9.76 24.15 -6.43
CA PRO A 258 -10.44 24.34 -5.14
C PRO A 258 -11.54 23.31 -4.85
N ILE A 259 -12.16 22.74 -5.90
CA ILE A 259 -13.20 21.71 -5.77
C ILE A 259 -12.66 20.45 -5.09
N GLY A 260 -11.42 20.01 -5.39
CA GLY A 260 -10.81 18.86 -4.75
C GLY A 260 -10.61 19.07 -3.24
N TYR A 261 -10.15 20.24 -2.84
CA TYR A 261 -10.00 20.61 -1.42
C TYR A 261 -11.34 20.71 -0.70
N ALA A 262 -12.37 21.31 -1.33
CA ALA A 262 -13.72 21.38 -0.79
C ALA A 262 -14.31 19.97 -0.61
N ALA A 263 -14.10 19.09 -1.58
CA ALA A 263 -14.53 17.69 -1.48
C ALA A 263 -13.82 16.94 -0.34
N LEU A 264 -12.51 17.14 -0.15
CA LEU A 264 -11.76 16.53 0.94
C LEU A 264 -12.23 17.06 2.31
N TYR A 265 -12.48 18.36 2.42
CA TYR A 265 -13.06 18.97 3.61
C TYR A 265 -14.42 18.34 3.97
N TRP A 266 -15.32 18.24 2.99
CA TRP A 266 -16.63 17.59 3.16
C TRP A 266 -16.48 16.12 3.56
N THR A 267 -15.61 15.36 2.89
CA THR A 267 -15.30 13.97 3.24
C THR A 267 -14.86 13.87 4.70
N THR A 268 -14.00 14.77 5.16
CA THR A 268 -13.47 14.76 6.54
C THR A 268 -14.57 15.07 7.55
N LEU A 269 -15.45 16.04 7.29
CA LEU A 269 -16.62 16.32 8.11
C LEU A 269 -17.55 15.10 8.21
N TYR A 270 -17.82 14.46 7.08
CA TYR A 270 -18.62 13.25 7.04
C TYR A 270 -18.01 12.12 7.87
N GLN A 271 -16.69 11.92 7.80
CA GLN A 271 -16.00 10.93 8.62
C GLN A 271 -16.16 11.23 10.13
N ILE A 272 -16.03 12.48 10.55
CA ILE A 272 -16.28 12.88 11.97
C ILE A 272 -17.71 12.51 12.38
N LEU A 273 -18.71 12.80 11.54
CA LEU A 273 -20.11 12.47 11.83
C LEU A 273 -20.34 10.96 11.92
N ARG A 274 -19.68 10.20 11.05
CA ARG A 274 -19.77 8.73 11.00
C ARG A 274 -19.16 8.06 12.24
N GLU A 275 -18.06 8.61 12.78
CA GLU A 275 -17.36 8.03 13.92
C GLU A 275 -18.00 8.40 15.29
N LYS A 276 -18.85 9.43 15.35
CA LYS A 276 -19.58 9.81 16.58
C LYS A 276 -20.42 8.68 17.17
N PRO A 277 -21.34 8.03 16.44
CA PRO A 277 -22.16 6.93 16.98
C PRO A 277 -21.32 5.69 17.33
N ARG A 278 -20.14 5.53 16.70
CA ARG A 278 -19.20 4.47 17.01
C ARG A 278 -18.36 4.71 18.24
N LYS A 279 -18.47 5.90 18.83
CA LYS A 279 -17.69 6.35 19.99
C LYS A 279 -16.16 6.28 19.76
N ASN A 280 -15.73 6.41 18.49
CA ASN A 280 -14.31 6.37 18.11
C ASN A 280 -13.67 7.75 18.33
N HIS A 281 -13.44 8.09 19.60
CA HIS A 281 -12.91 9.40 19.99
C HIS A 281 -11.53 9.69 19.39
N ALA A 282 -10.65 8.70 19.31
CA ALA A 282 -9.31 8.86 18.75
C ALA A 282 -9.38 9.26 17.27
N ALA A 283 -10.21 8.56 16.46
CA ALA A 283 -10.39 8.93 15.05
C ALA A 283 -10.96 10.34 14.89
N ILE A 284 -11.96 10.71 15.71
CA ILE A 284 -12.56 12.05 15.68
C ILE A 284 -11.52 13.12 15.97
N GLN A 285 -10.65 12.92 16.97
CA GLN A 285 -9.58 13.87 17.30
C GLN A 285 -8.58 14.03 16.15
N GLY A 286 -8.16 12.92 15.51
CA GLY A 286 -7.27 13.00 14.37
C GLY A 286 -7.87 13.79 13.19
N TYR A 287 -9.14 13.57 12.86
CA TYR A 287 -9.83 14.35 11.82
C TYR A 287 -9.97 15.85 12.20
N LYS A 288 -10.30 16.17 13.44
CA LYS A 288 -10.40 17.57 13.92
C LYS A 288 -9.05 18.26 13.88
N ARG A 289 -7.99 17.58 14.30
CA ARG A 289 -6.61 18.09 14.24
C ARG A 289 -6.20 18.39 12.78
N ALA A 290 -6.52 17.51 11.86
CA ALA A 290 -6.26 17.72 10.44
C ALA A 290 -7.00 18.94 9.88
N LEU A 291 -8.30 19.09 10.18
CA LEU A 291 -9.07 20.29 9.77
C LEU A 291 -8.46 21.58 10.33
N LYS A 292 -8.04 21.58 11.62
CA LYS A 292 -7.37 22.73 12.21
C LYS A 292 -6.06 23.07 11.49
N ALA A 293 -5.25 22.07 11.16
CA ALA A 293 -3.97 22.27 10.46
C ALA A 293 -4.17 22.88 9.07
N ILE A 294 -5.21 22.47 8.33
CA ILE A 294 -5.55 23.05 7.02
C ILE A 294 -5.80 24.56 7.09
N PHE A 295 -6.51 25.02 8.13
CA PHE A 295 -6.87 26.43 8.29
C PHE A 295 -5.77 27.28 8.92
N SER A 296 -4.87 26.67 9.73
CA SER A 296 -3.81 27.43 10.42
C SER A 296 -2.58 27.70 9.56
N SER A 297 -2.51 27.15 8.36
CA SER A 297 -1.30 27.16 7.50
C SER A 297 -0.04 26.63 8.20
N GLN A 298 -0.19 26.03 9.37
CA GLN A 298 0.88 25.38 10.12
C GLN A 298 0.84 23.87 9.78
N GLU A 299 1.71 23.44 8.88
CA GLU A 299 2.08 22.04 8.82
C GLU A 299 2.83 21.73 10.14
N GLU A 300 2.17 21.11 11.10
CA GLU A 300 2.89 20.51 12.23
C GLU A 300 3.85 19.47 11.63
N PRO A 301 5.16 19.51 11.95
CA PRO A 301 6.09 18.48 11.51
C PRO A 301 5.54 17.14 11.99
N LEU A 302 5.25 16.24 11.05
CA LEU A 302 4.80 14.88 11.33
C LEU A 302 5.87 14.22 12.21
N GLY A 303 5.57 14.12 13.50
CA GLY A 303 6.33 13.60 14.61
C GLY A 303 7.67 12.93 14.32
N GLY A 304 8.74 13.69 14.19
CA GLY A 304 10.06 13.27 14.57
C GLY A 304 10.07 13.14 16.09
N GLY A 305 9.90 11.93 16.61
CA GLY A 305 10.21 11.65 18.00
C GLY A 305 11.63 12.17 18.24
N ARG A 306 11.78 13.11 19.16
CA ARG A 306 13.10 13.53 19.66
C ARG A 306 13.76 12.25 20.18
N LEU A 307 14.63 11.67 19.36
CA LEU A 307 15.67 10.79 19.87
C LEU A 307 16.44 11.62 20.86
N SER A 308 16.28 11.28 22.13
CA SER A 308 16.87 11.92 23.29
C SER A 308 18.36 12.15 23.08
N GLU A 309 18.74 13.42 22.96
CA GLU A 309 20.06 13.91 23.38
C GLU A 309 20.19 13.74 24.91
N ARG A 310 20.23 12.51 25.38
CA ARG A 310 20.55 12.14 26.75
C ARG A 310 21.60 11.05 26.84
N HIS A 311 22.67 11.13 26.09
CA HIS A 311 23.87 10.28 26.31
C HIS A 311 25.20 10.94 25.91
N SER A 312 25.33 12.26 26.10
CA SER A 312 26.61 12.95 25.82
C SER A 312 27.09 13.85 26.96
N LYS A 313 26.69 13.59 28.22
CA LYS A 313 27.27 14.28 29.39
C LYS A 313 27.51 13.34 30.56
N LYS A 314 28.30 12.29 30.33
CA LYS A 314 28.88 11.50 31.42
C LYS A 314 30.15 10.76 30.98
N MET A 315 31.07 11.46 30.32
CA MET A 315 32.50 11.09 30.21
C MET A 315 33.31 12.38 29.99
N ALA A 316 33.34 13.22 30.98
CA ALA A 316 34.38 14.20 31.23
C ALA A 316 34.21 14.67 32.69
N GLY A 317 34.84 13.99 33.57
CA GLY A 317 34.90 14.24 34.97
C GLY A 317 35.65 13.13 35.68
#